data_eb77eba873c606c3d69c1bb74f4f4ba2
#
_entry.id   eb77eba873c606c3d69c1bb74f4f4ba2
#
_cell.length_a   1.000
_cell.length_b   1.000
_cell.length_c   1.000
_cell.angle_alpha   90.00
_cell.angle_beta   90.00
_cell.angle_gamma   90.00
#
_symmetry.space_group_name_H-M   'P 1'
#
loop_
_entity.id
_entity.type
_entity.pdbx_description
1 polymer ?
#
loop_
_entity_poly.entity_id
_entity_poly.type
_entity_poly.pdbx_seq_one_letter_code
_entity_poly.pdbx_strand_id
1 'polypeptide(L)'
;MEEIKKEIIEKVILVAVADQDTTEAEESLDELEELVKTAGAEVAARVIQVRETPHPGTYIGKGKIDEVNALLYGTDATGIVCDDELSPAQISNLEEALDTKVMDRTLIILDIFAKRAFTREGKIQVELAQLKYRASKLTGQGRALSRLGGGIGTRGPGEKKLEMDRRLIRTRISRLKAELRDVVKHREVQRKQRQKNHLPVVCIVGYTNAGKSTLLNHFTNAEVYEEDQLFATLDPTTKSLDLSGGQTILMTDTVGFIRKLPHHLVEAFKSTLEEAKYSDLILHVVDASNPQKEKQMEAVYDTLKQLGANESPIITAFNKIDLLNGDEILKDSNAEAVVRISGKNGEGTDQLLEQIEKILQKQKLYLEKLYGYQEAGKIQLIRSHGQLLKEEYRDDGIYVEAYIPKEILGSI
;
A
#
# COMPACT_ATOMS: atom_id res chain seq x y z
N MET A 1 -14.06 10.23 -39.84
CA MET A 1 -14.82 9.24 -39.05
C MET A 1 -13.84 8.61 -38.08
N GLU A 2 -13.83 9.07 -36.84
CA GLU A 2 -13.10 8.40 -35.77
C GLU A 2 -13.82 7.10 -35.45
N GLU A 3 -13.20 5.98 -35.77
CA GLU A 3 -13.64 4.68 -35.26
C GLU A 3 -13.52 4.72 -33.73
N ILE A 4 -14.65 4.83 -33.05
CA ILE A 4 -14.75 4.55 -31.61
C ILE A 4 -14.37 3.07 -31.47
N LYS A 5 -13.12 2.79 -31.12
CA LYS A 5 -12.73 1.48 -30.60
C LYS A 5 -13.60 1.23 -29.36
N LYS A 6 -14.65 0.41 -29.52
CA LYS A 6 -15.35 -0.17 -28.38
C LYS A 6 -14.28 -0.91 -27.58
N GLU A 7 -13.89 -0.40 -26.43
CA GLU A 7 -13.11 -1.16 -25.49
C GLU A 7 -13.93 -2.42 -25.14
N ILE A 8 -13.41 -3.56 -25.54
CA ILE A 8 -14.02 -4.85 -25.17
C ILE A 8 -13.69 -5.04 -23.70
N ILE A 9 -14.68 -4.87 -22.84
CA ILE A 9 -14.54 -5.13 -21.40
C ILE A 9 -14.36 -6.65 -21.22
N GLU A 10 -13.22 -7.07 -20.69
CA GLU A 10 -12.97 -8.47 -20.35
C GLU A 10 -13.95 -8.92 -19.26
N LYS A 11 -14.59 -10.08 -19.44
CA LYS A 11 -15.43 -10.71 -18.44
C LYS A 11 -14.70 -11.91 -17.83
N VAL A 12 -14.70 -12.03 -16.51
CA VAL A 12 -13.95 -13.08 -15.84
C VAL A 12 -14.81 -13.81 -14.80
N ILE A 13 -14.46 -15.06 -14.53
CA ILE A 13 -15.02 -15.85 -13.43
C ILE A 13 -14.03 -15.86 -12.28
N LEU A 14 -14.49 -15.52 -11.08
CA LEU A 14 -13.67 -15.61 -9.89
C LEU A 14 -13.69 -17.02 -9.33
N VAL A 15 -12.52 -17.52 -8.91
CA VAL A 15 -12.36 -18.88 -8.39
C VAL A 15 -11.60 -18.84 -7.07
N ALA A 16 -12.18 -19.42 -6.02
CA ALA A 16 -11.55 -19.56 -4.72
C ALA A 16 -11.63 -21.00 -4.18
N VAL A 17 -10.71 -21.33 -3.29
CA VAL A 17 -10.74 -22.55 -2.50
C VAL A 17 -10.98 -22.15 -1.04
N ALA A 18 -11.98 -22.76 -0.40
CA ALA A 18 -12.30 -22.59 1.00
C ALA A 18 -12.02 -23.88 1.76
N ASP A 19 -11.67 -23.78 3.03
CA ASP A 19 -11.70 -24.94 3.92
C ASP A 19 -13.16 -25.32 4.22
N GLN A 20 -13.57 -25.60 5.40
CA GLN A 20 -14.94 -26.01 5.74
C GLN A 20 -15.92 -24.83 5.73
N ASP A 21 -15.46 -23.64 6.12
CA ASP A 21 -16.25 -22.41 6.14
C ASP A 21 -15.99 -21.57 4.88
N THR A 22 -17.03 -21.28 4.11
CA THR A 22 -16.94 -20.48 2.88
C THR A 22 -16.95 -18.98 3.15
N THR A 23 -17.27 -18.53 4.36
CA THR A 23 -17.44 -17.10 4.70
C THR A 23 -16.16 -16.30 4.40
N GLU A 24 -15.00 -16.83 4.79
CA GLU A 24 -13.72 -16.16 4.52
C GLU A 24 -13.41 -16.12 3.02
N ALA A 25 -13.75 -17.14 2.26
CA ALA A 25 -13.56 -17.17 0.81
C ALA A 25 -14.53 -16.23 0.11
N GLU A 26 -15.76 -16.11 0.56
CA GLU A 26 -16.74 -15.14 0.04
C GLU A 26 -16.26 -13.72 0.27
N GLU A 27 -15.83 -13.38 1.49
CA GLU A 27 -15.23 -12.10 1.82
C GLU A 27 -13.98 -11.80 0.94
N SER A 28 -13.14 -12.81 0.68
CA SER A 28 -11.96 -12.67 -0.17
C SER A 28 -12.33 -12.45 -1.63
N LEU A 29 -13.40 -13.08 -2.10
CA LEU A 29 -13.94 -12.87 -3.45
C LEU A 29 -14.61 -11.51 -3.61
N ASP A 30 -15.25 -10.96 -2.57
CA ASP A 30 -15.77 -9.59 -2.59
C ASP A 30 -14.63 -8.59 -2.86
N GLU A 31 -13.51 -8.75 -2.17
CA GLU A 31 -12.34 -7.91 -2.38
C GLU A 31 -11.70 -8.15 -3.77
N LEU A 32 -11.64 -9.41 -4.23
CA LEU A 32 -11.11 -9.74 -5.55
C LEU A 32 -11.99 -9.15 -6.67
N GLU A 33 -13.31 -9.12 -6.49
CA GLU A 33 -14.22 -8.48 -7.44
C GLU A 33 -13.94 -6.99 -7.56
N GLU A 34 -13.72 -6.28 -6.45
CA GLU A 34 -13.35 -4.87 -6.45
C GLU A 34 -11.98 -4.63 -7.14
N LEU A 35 -11.01 -5.55 -6.95
CA LEU A 35 -9.75 -5.52 -7.68
C LEU A 35 -9.96 -5.68 -9.19
N VAL A 36 -10.76 -6.64 -9.61
CA VAL A 36 -11.08 -6.90 -11.03
C VAL A 36 -11.77 -5.70 -11.66
N LYS A 37 -12.75 -5.09 -10.98
CA LYS A 37 -13.40 -3.84 -11.43
C LYS A 37 -12.39 -2.70 -11.56
N THR A 38 -11.51 -2.53 -10.57
CA THR A 38 -10.44 -1.52 -10.60
C THR A 38 -9.47 -1.76 -11.76
N ALA A 39 -9.21 -3.02 -12.11
CA ALA A 39 -8.41 -3.39 -13.28
C ALA A 39 -9.15 -3.12 -14.61
N GLY A 40 -10.46 -2.85 -14.59
CA GLY A 40 -11.28 -2.53 -15.76
C GLY A 40 -11.94 -3.75 -16.41
N ALA A 41 -12.14 -4.83 -15.65
CA ALA A 41 -12.86 -6.02 -16.09
C ALA A 41 -14.16 -6.21 -15.30
N GLU A 42 -15.07 -7.02 -15.81
CA GLU A 42 -16.34 -7.37 -15.17
C GLU A 42 -16.32 -8.81 -14.66
N VAL A 43 -16.96 -9.04 -13.51
CA VAL A 43 -17.13 -10.38 -12.93
C VAL A 43 -18.45 -10.97 -13.43
N ALA A 44 -18.36 -12.09 -14.14
CA ALA A 44 -19.51 -12.79 -14.70
C ALA A 44 -20.10 -13.83 -13.72
N ALA A 45 -19.25 -14.48 -12.93
CA ALA A 45 -19.64 -15.48 -11.93
C ALA A 45 -18.57 -15.66 -10.87
N ARG A 46 -18.95 -16.30 -9.76
CA ARG A 46 -18.06 -16.70 -8.67
C ARG A 46 -18.19 -18.20 -8.43
N VAL A 47 -17.07 -18.85 -8.20
CA VAL A 47 -17.00 -20.31 -7.93
C VAL A 47 -16.13 -20.54 -6.72
N ILE A 48 -16.68 -21.19 -5.70
CA ILE A 48 -15.94 -21.61 -4.51
C ILE A 48 -15.91 -23.13 -4.47
N GLN A 49 -14.73 -23.68 -4.24
CA GLN A 49 -14.58 -25.11 -3.93
C GLN A 49 -14.24 -25.30 -2.48
N VAL A 50 -15.07 -26.03 -1.75
CA VAL A 50 -14.75 -26.48 -0.38
C VAL A 50 -13.74 -27.60 -0.45
N ARG A 51 -12.56 -27.36 0.11
CA ARG A 51 -11.42 -28.30 0.15
C ARG A 51 -10.38 -27.81 1.16
N GLU A 52 -9.87 -28.68 2.01
CA GLU A 52 -8.85 -28.36 3.03
C GLU A 52 -7.59 -27.67 2.45
N THR A 53 -7.16 -28.08 1.26
CA THR A 53 -5.99 -27.49 0.57
C THR A 53 -6.23 -27.39 -0.93
N PRO A 54 -5.72 -26.36 -1.62
CA PRO A 54 -5.78 -26.25 -3.06
C PRO A 54 -5.18 -27.47 -3.75
N HIS A 55 -5.78 -27.88 -4.88
CA HIS A 55 -5.24 -29.01 -5.64
C HIS A 55 -3.85 -28.66 -6.20
N PRO A 56 -2.81 -29.50 -5.98
CA PRO A 56 -1.43 -29.15 -6.32
C PRO A 56 -1.20 -28.97 -7.82
N GLY A 57 -2.00 -29.63 -8.66
CA GLY A 57 -1.84 -29.58 -10.12
C GLY A 57 -2.74 -28.57 -10.83
N THR A 58 -3.93 -28.29 -10.29
CA THR A 58 -4.97 -27.49 -10.98
C THR A 58 -5.69 -26.49 -10.08
N TYR A 59 -5.21 -26.26 -8.85
CA TYR A 59 -5.83 -25.37 -7.85
C TYR A 59 -7.21 -25.86 -7.39
N ILE A 60 -8.12 -26.20 -8.31
CA ILE A 60 -9.43 -26.80 -8.09
C ILE A 60 -9.50 -28.24 -8.64
N GLY A 61 -10.43 -29.02 -8.16
CA GLY A 61 -10.64 -30.40 -8.61
C GLY A 61 -11.35 -30.50 -9.95
N LYS A 62 -11.29 -31.69 -10.59
CA LYS A 62 -11.80 -31.90 -11.93
C LYS A 62 -13.28 -31.55 -12.10
N GLY A 63 -14.16 -31.99 -11.20
CA GLY A 63 -15.60 -31.66 -11.29
C GLY A 63 -15.87 -30.15 -11.19
N LYS A 64 -15.02 -29.40 -10.47
CA LYS A 64 -15.13 -27.95 -10.38
C LYS A 64 -14.59 -27.26 -11.66
N ILE A 65 -13.60 -27.87 -12.32
CA ILE A 65 -13.12 -27.42 -13.66
C ILE A 65 -14.25 -27.54 -14.67
N ASP A 66 -15.00 -28.67 -14.66
CA ASP A 66 -16.14 -28.87 -15.56
C ASP A 66 -17.26 -27.82 -15.32
N GLU A 67 -17.50 -27.45 -14.06
CA GLU A 67 -18.45 -26.39 -13.67
C GLU A 67 -17.98 -25.00 -14.19
N VAL A 68 -16.72 -24.65 -13.98
CA VAL A 68 -16.12 -23.41 -14.47
C VAL A 68 -16.20 -23.35 -16.00
N ASN A 69 -15.93 -24.45 -16.69
CA ASN A 69 -16.01 -24.53 -18.14
C ASN A 69 -17.45 -24.30 -18.65
N ALA A 70 -18.44 -24.87 -17.99
CA ALA A 70 -19.85 -24.60 -18.31
C ALA A 70 -20.23 -23.12 -18.12
N LEU A 71 -19.71 -22.48 -17.06
CA LEU A 71 -19.93 -21.07 -16.80
C LEU A 71 -19.22 -20.17 -17.83
N LEU A 72 -18.00 -20.49 -18.26
CA LEU A 72 -17.29 -19.77 -19.31
C LEU A 72 -18.15 -19.69 -20.58
N TYR A 73 -18.70 -20.82 -21.05
CA TYR A 73 -19.59 -20.84 -22.20
C TYR A 73 -20.94 -20.13 -21.97
N GLY A 74 -21.49 -20.23 -20.76
CA GLY A 74 -22.82 -19.67 -20.45
C GLY A 74 -22.80 -18.16 -20.24
N THR A 75 -21.66 -17.56 -19.93
CA THR A 75 -21.52 -16.13 -19.59
C THR A 75 -20.71 -15.32 -20.59
N ASP A 76 -20.17 -15.95 -21.63
CA ASP A 76 -19.20 -15.38 -22.56
C ASP A 76 -17.97 -14.79 -21.84
N ALA A 77 -17.55 -15.39 -20.74
CA ALA A 77 -16.37 -14.96 -20.00
C ALA A 77 -15.08 -15.35 -20.75
N THR A 78 -14.12 -14.44 -20.76
CA THR A 78 -12.86 -14.55 -21.53
C THR A 78 -11.68 -15.05 -20.70
N GLY A 79 -11.90 -15.34 -19.41
CA GLY A 79 -10.87 -15.83 -18.53
C GLY A 79 -11.37 -16.13 -17.12
N ILE A 80 -10.47 -16.66 -16.30
CA ILE A 80 -10.71 -16.87 -14.88
C ILE A 80 -9.66 -16.12 -14.03
N VAL A 81 -10.04 -15.73 -12.82
CA VAL A 81 -9.15 -15.14 -11.82
C VAL A 81 -9.23 -15.96 -10.53
N CYS A 82 -8.10 -16.54 -10.14
CA CYS A 82 -7.99 -17.29 -8.89
C CYS A 82 -7.59 -16.37 -7.73
N ASP A 83 -8.19 -16.60 -6.57
CA ASP A 83 -8.01 -15.76 -5.37
C ASP A 83 -6.63 -15.88 -4.73
N ASP A 84 -5.94 -16.99 -4.94
CA ASP A 84 -4.60 -17.25 -4.43
C ASP A 84 -3.55 -17.16 -5.53
N GLU A 85 -2.28 -16.96 -5.16
CA GLU A 85 -1.17 -17.04 -6.10
C GLU A 85 -0.99 -18.47 -6.60
N LEU A 86 -1.05 -18.66 -7.92
CA LEU A 86 -0.96 -19.96 -8.55
C LEU A 86 0.49 -20.36 -8.83
N SER A 87 0.82 -21.63 -8.70
CA SER A 87 2.07 -22.19 -9.22
C SER A 87 2.05 -22.21 -10.76
N PRO A 88 3.24 -22.22 -11.43
CA PRO A 88 3.32 -22.33 -12.88
C PRO A 88 2.61 -23.56 -13.45
N ALA A 89 2.63 -24.68 -12.71
CA ALA A 89 1.95 -25.92 -13.10
C ALA A 89 0.43 -25.77 -13.04
N GLN A 90 -0.08 -25.12 -12.00
CA GLN A 90 -1.52 -24.86 -11.87
C GLN A 90 -2.04 -23.96 -13.01
N ILE A 91 -1.32 -22.88 -13.33
CA ILE A 91 -1.69 -22.00 -14.45
C ILE A 91 -1.73 -22.80 -15.75
N SER A 92 -0.66 -23.50 -16.12
CA SER A 92 -0.58 -24.24 -17.38
C SER A 92 -1.63 -25.34 -17.50
N ASN A 93 -1.88 -26.07 -16.41
CA ASN A 93 -2.87 -27.16 -16.42
C ASN A 93 -4.31 -26.63 -16.47
N LEU A 94 -4.60 -25.48 -15.84
CA LEU A 94 -5.91 -24.84 -15.93
C LEU A 94 -6.12 -24.22 -17.32
N GLU A 95 -5.13 -23.56 -17.90
CA GLU A 95 -5.21 -23.03 -19.27
C GLU A 95 -5.46 -24.15 -20.30
N GLU A 96 -4.77 -25.31 -20.14
CA GLU A 96 -4.98 -26.47 -21.00
C GLU A 96 -6.39 -27.07 -20.81
N ALA A 97 -6.89 -27.13 -19.56
CA ALA A 97 -8.19 -27.76 -19.25
C ALA A 97 -9.38 -26.86 -19.64
N LEU A 98 -9.23 -25.54 -19.56
CA LEU A 98 -10.32 -24.58 -19.78
C LEU A 98 -10.25 -23.86 -21.14
N ASP A 99 -9.15 -24.04 -21.88
CA ASP A 99 -8.84 -23.34 -23.14
C ASP A 99 -9.09 -21.81 -23.03
N THR A 100 -8.69 -21.22 -21.90
CA THR A 100 -8.90 -19.82 -21.61
C THR A 100 -7.78 -19.20 -20.78
N LYS A 101 -7.75 -17.87 -20.69
CA LYS A 101 -6.77 -17.11 -19.90
C LYS A 101 -6.97 -17.38 -18.41
N VAL A 102 -5.90 -17.76 -17.72
CA VAL A 102 -5.88 -17.96 -16.27
C VAL A 102 -5.02 -16.90 -15.60
N MET A 103 -5.61 -16.18 -14.69
CA MET A 103 -4.98 -15.13 -13.90
C MET A 103 -5.06 -15.47 -12.42
N ASP A 104 -4.19 -14.87 -11.62
CA ASP A 104 -4.27 -14.93 -10.17
C ASP A 104 -4.38 -13.51 -9.58
N ARG A 105 -4.72 -13.42 -8.29
CA ARG A 105 -4.84 -12.15 -7.56
C ARG A 105 -3.58 -11.27 -7.74
N THR A 106 -2.40 -11.87 -7.76
CA THR A 106 -1.13 -11.17 -7.91
C THR A 106 -1.04 -10.43 -9.25
N LEU A 107 -1.47 -11.08 -10.34
CA LEU A 107 -1.45 -10.47 -11.67
C LEU A 107 -2.42 -9.28 -11.76
N ILE A 108 -3.61 -9.40 -11.17
CA ILE A 108 -4.59 -8.30 -11.13
C ILE A 108 -4.03 -7.09 -10.37
N ILE A 109 -3.43 -7.30 -9.20
CA ILE A 109 -2.79 -6.22 -8.43
C ILE A 109 -1.67 -5.55 -9.24
N LEU A 110 -0.83 -6.34 -9.94
CA LEU A 110 0.23 -5.81 -10.79
C LEU A 110 -0.31 -4.99 -11.98
N ASP A 111 -1.44 -5.36 -12.55
CA ASP A 111 -2.08 -4.62 -13.63
C ASP A 111 -2.63 -3.26 -13.12
N ILE A 112 -3.25 -3.24 -11.93
CA ILE A 112 -3.68 -2.00 -11.29
C ILE A 112 -2.48 -1.09 -11.04
N PHE A 113 -1.41 -1.63 -10.48
CA PHE A 113 -0.20 -0.87 -10.20
C PHE A 113 0.46 -0.31 -11.46
N ALA A 114 0.45 -1.06 -12.57
CA ALA A 114 0.98 -0.58 -13.84
C ALA A 114 0.21 0.64 -14.39
N LYS A 115 -1.10 0.69 -14.15
CA LYS A 115 -1.95 1.83 -14.54
C LYS A 115 -1.76 3.04 -13.62
N ARG A 116 -1.40 2.84 -12.34
CA ARG A 116 -1.31 3.87 -11.29
C ARG A 116 0.12 4.37 -11.01
N ALA A 117 1.14 3.80 -11.62
CA ALA A 117 2.53 4.26 -11.48
C ALA A 117 2.79 5.47 -12.37
N PHE A 118 2.85 6.66 -11.80
CA PHE A 118 3.14 7.90 -12.52
C PHE A 118 4.60 8.31 -12.38
N THR A 119 5.18 8.14 -11.17
CA THR A 119 6.57 8.51 -10.92
C THR A 119 7.55 7.55 -11.58
N ARG A 120 8.78 8.03 -11.83
CA ARG A 120 9.86 7.17 -12.33
C ARG A 120 10.14 6.01 -11.38
N GLU A 121 10.11 6.26 -10.07
CA GLU A 121 10.33 5.23 -9.06
C GLU A 121 9.22 4.17 -9.09
N GLY A 122 7.95 4.59 -9.04
CA GLY A 122 6.82 3.68 -9.11
C GLY A 122 6.85 2.81 -10.37
N LYS A 123 7.15 3.40 -11.54
CA LYS A 123 7.31 2.64 -12.80
C LYS A 123 8.41 1.58 -12.73
N ILE A 124 9.57 1.91 -12.15
CA ILE A 124 10.68 0.96 -11.97
C ILE A 124 10.26 -0.16 -11.02
N GLN A 125 9.59 0.15 -9.91
CA GLN A 125 9.13 -0.82 -8.93
C GLN A 125 8.10 -1.78 -9.53
N VAL A 126 7.12 -1.27 -10.24
CA VAL A 126 6.09 -2.07 -10.91
C VAL A 126 6.72 -2.97 -11.97
N GLU A 127 7.58 -2.44 -12.85
CA GLU A 127 8.27 -3.24 -13.87
C GLU A 127 9.11 -4.35 -13.21
N LEU A 128 9.80 -4.03 -12.11
CA LEU A 128 10.59 -5.01 -11.36
C LEU A 128 9.71 -6.12 -10.78
N ALA A 129 8.55 -5.78 -10.21
CA ALA A 129 7.59 -6.73 -9.66
C ALA A 129 7.00 -7.63 -10.76
N GLN A 130 6.58 -7.04 -11.89
CA GLN A 130 6.08 -7.80 -13.05
C GLN A 130 7.11 -8.76 -13.61
N LEU A 131 8.38 -8.34 -13.73
CA LEU A 131 9.46 -9.20 -14.21
C LEU A 131 9.79 -10.33 -13.22
N LYS A 132 9.76 -10.08 -11.91
CA LYS A 132 9.92 -11.12 -10.89
C LYS A 132 8.77 -12.14 -10.96
N TYR A 133 7.54 -11.67 -11.06
CA TYR A 133 6.36 -12.52 -11.23
C TYR A 133 6.49 -13.39 -12.50
N ARG A 134 6.79 -12.79 -13.66
CA ARG A 134 7.03 -13.55 -14.90
C ARG A 134 8.16 -14.55 -14.76
N ALA A 135 9.28 -14.18 -14.13
CA ALA A 135 10.40 -15.07 -13.90
C ALA A 135 10.03 -16.31 -13.07
N SER A 136 9.15 -16.14 -12.04
CA SER A 136 8.66 -17.25 -11.23
C SER A 136 7.77 -18.19 -12.04
N LYS A 137 6.91 -17.65 -12.92
CA LYS A 137 6.01 -18.46 -13.77
C LYS A 137 6.74 -19.19 -14.90
N LEU A 138 7.83 -18.66 -15.43
CA LEU A 138 8.66 -19.34 -16.44
C LEU A 138 9.42 -20.56 -15.89
N THR A 139 9.58 -20.70 -14.57
CA THR A 139 10.37 -21.81 -13.98
C THR A 139 9.65 -23.16 -14.10
N GLY A 140 8.36 -23.22 -14.32
CA GLY A 140 7.57 -24.47 -14.47
C GLY A 140 7.37 -24.95 -15.92
N GLN A 141 7.43 -24.05 -16.90
CA GLN A 141 7.12 -24.38 -18.31
C GLN A 141 8.18 -25.22 -19.02
N GLY A 142 9.41 -25.31 -18.51
CA GLY A 142 10.48 -26.11 -19.09
C GLY A 142 10.20 -27.62 -19.14
N ARG A 143 9.38 -28.15 -18.24
CA ARG A 143 8.99 -29.56 -18.21
C ARG A 143 7.92 -29.94 -19.26
N ALA A 144 7.03 -28.99 -19.57
CA ALA A 144 6.01 -29.21 -20.61
C ALA A 144 6.61 -29.19 -22.01
N LEU A 145 7.59 -28.32 -22.26
CA LEU A 145 8.29 -28.19 -23.54
C LEU A 145 9.32 -29.32 -23.78
N SER A 146 9.88 -29.95 -22.73
CA SER A 146 10.80 -31.04 -22.85
C SER A 146 10.16 -32.40 -23.17
N ARG A 147 8.83 -32.56 -23.03
CA ARG A 147 8.09 -33.76 -23.45
C ARG A 147 7.99 -33.92 -24.97
N LEU A 148 8.26 -32.86 -25.73
CA LEU A 148 8.11 -32.83 -27.20
C LEU A 148 9.39 -33.06 -28.00
N GLY A 149 10.52 -33.37 -27.40
CA GLY A 149 11.73 -33.53 -28.21
C GLY A 149 12.96 -34.12 -27.53
N GLY A 150 13.32 -35.30 -27.95
CA GLY A 150 14.70 -35.66 -28.11
C GLY A 150 15.39 -36.34 -26.93
N GLY A 151 16.18 -37.33 -27.24
CA GLY A 151 16.93 -38.16 -26.34
C GLY A 151 17.87 -37.46 -25.36
N ILE A 152 18.42 -38.24 -24.45
CA ILE A 152 19.35 -37.84 -23.39
C ILE A 152 20.47 -36.95 -23.94
N GLY A 153 20.53 -35.68 -23.51
CA GLY A 153 21.64 -34.74 -23.78
C GLY A 153 21.40 -33.67 -24.85
N THR A 154 20.26 -33.64 -25.56
CA THR A 154 19.95 -32.58 -26.54
C THR A 154 18.89 -31.62 -26.01
N ARG A 155 19.30 -30.36 -25.75
CA ARG A 155 18.34 -29.26 -25.46
C ARG A 155 17.53 -28.92 -26.71
N GLY A 156 16.21 -29.07 -26.63
CA GLY A 156 15.30 -28.72 -27.72
C GLY A 156 15.28 -27.20 -28.01
N PRO A 157 14.78 -26.78 -29.21
CA PRO A 157 14.67 -25.36 -29.57
C PRO A 157 13.86 -24.54 -28.57
N GLY A 158 12.82 -25.12 -27.94
CA GLY A 158 11.99 -24.50 -26.91
C GLY A 158 12.75 -24.22 -25.60
N GLU A 159 13.64 -25.15 -25.19
CA GLU A 159 14.47 -24.95 -23.99
C GLU A 159 15.49 -23.82 -24.18
N LYS A 160 16.09 -23.69 -25.37
CA LYS A 160 17.01 -22.60 -25.71
C LYS A 160 16.29 -21.24 -25.68
N LYS A 161 15.06 -21.16 -26.22
CA LYS A 161 14.26 -19.96 -26.20
C LYS A 161 13.91 -19.57 -24.77
N LEU A 162 13.43 -20.49 -23.94
CA LEU A 162 13.09 -20.27 -22.55
C LEU A 162 14.32 -19.83 -21.71
N GLU A 163 15.50 -20.42 -21.98
CA GLU A 163 16.73 -20.00 -21.30
C GLU A 163 17.17 -18.59 -21.71
N MET A 164 16.98 -18.23 -22.98
CA MET A 164 17.24 -16.87 -23.47
C MET A 164 16.30 -15.86 -22.83
N ASP A 165 14.99 -16.14 -22.77
CA ASP A 165 14.00 -15.28 -22.14
C ASP A 165 14.30 -15.07 -20.64
N ARG A 166 14.65 -16.14 -19.91
CA ARG A 166 15.10 -16.05 -18.51
C ARG A 166 16.33 -15.17 -18.35
N ARG A 167 17.30 -15.29 -19.26
CA ARG A 167 18.53 -14.48 -19.22
C ARG A 167 18.20 -13.00 -19.44
N LEU A 168 17.34 -12.69 -20.41
CA LEU A 168 16.90 -11.32 -20.69
C LEU A 168 16.19 -10.72 -19.48
N ILE A 169 15.24 -11.46 -18.89
CA ILE A 169 14.52 -11.02 -17.70
C ILE A 169 15.47 -10.77 -16.52
N ARG A 170 16.41 -11.68 -16.24
CA ARG A 170 17.40 -11.50 -15.16
C ARG A 170 18.29 -10.28 -15.39
N THR A 171 18.72 -10.05 -16.63
CA THR A 171 19.52 -8.86 -16.99
C THR A 171 18.72 -7.59 -16.76
N ARG A 172 17.44 -7.56 -17.18
CA ARG A 172 16.55 -6.41 -16.97
C ARG A 172 16.30 -6.15 -15.49
N ILE A 173 16.03 -7.19 -14.69
CA ILE A 173 15.88 -7.11 -13.23
C ILE A 173 17.14 -6.50 -12.59
N SER A 174 18.34 -6.94 -12.99
CA SER A 174 19.60 -6.44 -12.44
C SER A 174 19.79 -4.96 -12.75
N ARG A 175 19.43 -4.52 -13.96
CA ARG A 175 19.49 -3.13 -14.38
C ARG A 175 18.50 -2.27 -13.59
N LEU A 176 17.25 -2.69 -13.48
CA LEU A 176 16.22 -1.96 -12.72
C LEU A 176 16.58 -1.86 -11.23
N LYS A 177 17.15 -2.90 -10.63
CA LYS A 177 17.66 -2.85 -9.25
C LYS A 177 18.80 -1.83 -9.08
N ALA A 178 19.64 -1.64 -10.10
CA ALA A 178 20.69 -0.61 -10.06
C ALA A 178 20.07 0.80 -10.16
N GLU A 179 19.14 1.00 -11.08
CA GLU A 179 18.42 2.28 -11.24
C GLU A 179 17.65 2.66 -9.96
N LEU A 180 16.96 1.67 -9.32
CA LEU A 180 16.23 1.88 -8.07
C LEU A 180 17.15 2.30 -6.92
N ARG A 181 18.35 1.70 -6.81
CA ARG A 181 19.34 2.09 -5.79
C ARG A 181 19.76 3.57 -5.91
N ASP A 182 19.88 4.08 -7.11
CA ASP A 182 20.23 5.49 -7.31
C ASP A 182 19.06 6.41 -6.89
N VAL A 183 17.82 6.03 -7.17
CA VAL A 183 16.64 6.78 -6.71
C VAL A 183 16.56 6.79 -5.18
N VAL A 184 16.78 5.64 -4.53
CA VAL A 184 16.79 5.52 -3.06
C VAL A 184 17.85 6.42 -2.43
N LYS A 185 19.06 6.48 -3.00
CA LYS A 185 20.12 7.41 -2.51
C LYS A 185 19.69 8.87 -2.54
N HIS A 186 19.04 9.31 -3.62
CA HIS A 186 18.51 10.67 -3.69
C HIS A 186 17.46 10.94 -2.62
N ARG A 187 16.58 9.97 -2.34
CA ARG A 187 15.59 10.07 -1.27
C ARG A 187 16.25 10.16 0.11
N GLU A 188 17.32 9.39 0.38
CA GLU A 188 18.07 9.49 1.63
C GLU A 188 18.68 10.88 1.85
N VAL A 189 19.17 11.52 0.79
CA VAL A 189 19.69 12.88 0.87
C VAL A 189 18.57 13.87 1.23
N GLN A 190 17.41 13.77 0.59
CA GLN A 190 16.25 14.60 0.91
C GLN A 190 15.77 14.36 2.34
N ARG A 191 15.75 13.10 2.80
CA ARG A 191 15.37 12.73 4.17
C ARG A 191 16.31 13.36 5.20
N LYS A 192 17.63 13.27 4.99
CA LYS A 192 18.62 13.93 5.85
C LYS A 192 18.43 15.45 5.89
N GLN A 193 17.99 16.06 4.79
CA GLN A 193 17.70 17.48 4.75
C GLN A 193 16.41 17.83 5.53
N ARG A 194 15.37 16.99 5.44
CA ARG A 194 14.14 17.13 6.26
C ARG A 194 14.46 17.01 7.76
N GLN A 195 15.27 16.01 8.15
CA GLN A 195 15.73 15.84 9.53
C GLN A 195 16.51 17.05 10.03
N LYS A 196 17.37 17.66 9.22
CA LYS A 196 18.07 18.90 9.58
C LYS A 196 17.12 20.08 9.78
N ASN A 197 16.01 20.11 9.05
CA ASN A 197 14.99 21.14 9.19
C ASN A 197 14.01 20.86 10.32
N HIS A 198 14.14 19.72 11.02
CA HIS A 198 13.28 19.30 12.15
C HIS A 198 11.77 19.37 11.86
N LEU A 199 11.36 19.12 10.61
CA LEU A 199 9.96 19.05 10.23
C LEU A 199 9.42 17.65 10.55
N PRO A 200 8.46 17.52 11.49
CA PRO A 200 7.87 16.23 11.80
C PRO A 200 7.13 15.64 10.61
N VAL A 201 7.24 14.32 10.46
CA VAL A 201 6.60 13.57 9.39
C VAL A 201 5.50 12.69 9.97
N VAL A 202 4.27 12.90 9.53
CA VAL A 202 3.11 12.06 9.81
C VAL A 202 2.85 11.17 8.59
N CYS A 203 2.99 9.87 8.75
CA CYS A 203 2.75 8.91 7.69
C CYS A 203 1.32 8.36 7.78
N ILE A 204 0.52 8.56 6.74
CA ILE A 204 -0.83 8.04 6.66
C ILE A 204 -0.77 6.61 6.11
N VAL A 205 -1.20 5.65 6.90
CA VAL A 205 -1.28 4.24 6.53
C VAL A 205 -2.72 3.74 6.71
N GLY A 206 -3.04 2.62 6.10
CA GLY A 206 -4.34 1.98 6.25
C GLY A 206 -4.69 1.15 5.04
N TYR A 207 -5.78 0.44 5.16
CA TYR A 207 -6.25 -0.45 4.10
C TYR A 207 -6.61 0.32 2.82
N THR A 208 -6.65 -0.37 1.69
CA THR A 208 -7.15 0.24 0.44
C THR A 208 -8.57 0.75 0.64
N ASN A 209 -8.89 1.88 0.04
CA ASN A 209 -10.20 2.54 0.14
C ASN A 209 -10.63 2.96 1.58
N ALA A 210 -9.73 3.03 2.56
CA ALA A 210 -10.05 3.54 3.89
C ALA A 210 -10.22 5.08 3.94
N GLY A 211 -9.94 5.79 2.84
CA GLY A 211 -10.09 7.25 2.72
C GLY A 211 -8.84 8.05 3.08
N LYS A 212 -7.64 7.46 2.93
CA LYS A 212 -6.35 8.12 3.22
C LYS A 212 -6.12 9.37 2.37
N SER A 213 -6.28 9.26 1.06
CA SER A 213 -6.06 10.37 0.11
C SER A 213 -7.11 11.46 0.30
N THR A 214 -8.36 11.08 0.56
CA THR A 214 -9.44 12.03 0.90
C THR A 214 -9.10 12.83 2.15
N LEU A 215 -8.57 12.18 3.18
CA LEU A 215 -8.16 12.86 4.41
C LEU A 215 -6.98 13.81 4.16
N LEU A 216 -5.97 13.40 3.37
CA LEU A 216 -4.86 14.28 3.01
C LEU A 216 -5.35 15.51 2.22
N ASN A 217 -6.25 15.33 1.27
CA ASN A 217 -6.84 16.42 0.49
C ASN A 217 -7.63 17.38 1.38
N HIS A 218 -8.43 16.84 2.31
CA HIS A 218 -9.19 17.64 3.26
C HIS A 218 -8.30 18.58 4.08
N PHE A 219 -7.15 18.09 4.55
CA PHE A 219 -6.23 18.89 5.36
C PHE A 219 -5.38 19.88 4.56
N THR A 220 -5.04 19.58 3.32
CA THR A 220 -4.01 20.34 2.59
C THR A 220 -4.54 21.09 1.39
N ASN A 221 -5.87 21.06 1.14
CA ASN A 221 -6.49 21.56 -0.10
C ASN A 221 -5.74 21.08 -1.36
N ALA A 222 -5.13 19.91 -1.29
CA ALA A 222 -4.37 19.33 -2.38
C ALA A 222 -5.32 18.60 -3.32
N GLU A 223 -5.10 18.72 -4.63
CA GLU A 223 -5.78 17.91 -5.63
C GLU A 223 -5.05 16.56 -5.79
N VAL A 224 -4.96 15.77 -4.70
CA VAL A 224 -4.51 14.39 -4.83
C VAL A 224 -5.65 13.58 -5.45
N TYR A 225 -5.32 12.75 -6.42
CA TYR A 225 -6.30 11.93 -7.13
C TYR A 225 -7.08 11.04 -6.14
N GLU A 226 -8.38 11.25 -6.08
CA GLU A 226 -9.32 10.50 -5.27
C GLU A 226 -10.21 9.67 -6.16
N GLU A 227 -10.27 8.38 -5.92
CA GLU A 227 -11.29 7.49 -6.49
C GLU A 227 -11.76 6.52 -5.42
N ASP A 228 -13.04 6.17 -5.50
CA ASP A 228 -13.62 5.08 -4.70
C ASP A 228 -13.24 3.72 -5.33
N GLN A 229 -11.92 3.52 -5.46
CA GLN A 229 -11.30 2.34 -6.06
C GLN A 229 -10.10 1.88 -5.22
N LEU A 230 -9.82 0.59 -5.28
CA LEU A 230 -8.66 0.03 -4.61
C LEU A 230 -7.36 0.58 -5.23
N PHE A 231 -6.35 0.86 -4.41
CA PHE A 231 -5.05 1.39 -4.84
C PHE A 231 -5.11 2.68 -5.64
N ALA A 232 -5.99 3.62 -5.26
CA ALA A 232 -6.04 4.94 -5.89
C ALA A 232 -4.67 5.65 -5.84
N THR A 233 -3.93 5.50 -4.75
CA THR A 233 -2.56 6.03 -4.59
C THR A 233 -1.54 4.91 -4.61
N LEU A 234 -0.57 4.97 -5.53
CA LEU A 234 0.59 4.08 -5.60
C LEU A 234 1.88 4.81 -5.24
N ASP A 235 2.06 6.02 -5.73
CA ASP A 235 3.22 6.86 -5.44
C ASP A 235 2.96 7.69 -4.17
N PRO A 236 3.90 7.73 -3.20
CA PRO A 236 3.72 8.51 -1.98
C PRO A 236 3.59 10.00 -2.31
N THR A 237 2.61 10.64 -1.71
CA THR A 237 2.42 12.08 -1.85
C THR A 237 2.65 12.76 -0.50
N THR A 238 3.62 13.68 -0.43
CA THR A 238 3.92 14.45 0.78
C THR A 238 3.47 15.88 0.63
N LYS A 239 2.72 16.40 1.60
CA LYS A 239 2.24 17.77 1.67
C LYS A 239 2.56 18.37 3.03
N SER A 240 2.78 19.68 3.07
CA SER A 240 2.92 20.44 4.32
C SER A 240 1.56 20.85 4.86
N LEU A 241 1.44 20.81 6.17
CA LEU A 241 0.25 21.27 6.92
C LEU A 241 0.72 22.07 8.12
N ASP A 242 0.11 23.25 8.31
CA ASP A 242 0.35 24.08 9.49
C ASP A 242 -0.71 23.76 10.55
N LEU A 243 -0.24 23.36 11.73
CA LEU A 243 -1.10 23.09 12.89
C LEU A 243 -1.48 24.40 13.60
N SER A 244 -2.56 24.35 14.38
CA SER A 244 -3.07 25.51 15.14
C SER A 244 -2.04 26.13 16.08
N GLY A 245 -1.12 25.31 16.63
CA GLY A 245 -0.01 25.77 17.46
C GLY A 245 1.17 26.38 16.70
N GLY A 246 1.03 26.67 15.39
CA GLY A 246 2.06 27.31 14.56
C GLY A 246 3.20 26.38 14.13
N GLN A 247 3.06 25.09 14.35
CA GLN A 247 4.02 24.07 13.88
C GLN A 247 3.63 23.57 12.51
N THR A 248 4.57 23.60 11.56
CA THR A 248 4.43 22.92 10.26
C THR A 248 4.81 21.46 10.38
N ILE A 249 3.99 20.56 9.86
CA ILE A 249 4.27 19.13 9.72
C ILE A 249 4.22 18.71 8.25
N LEU A 250 4.83 17.56 7.95
CA LEU A 250 4.70 16.92 6.65
C LEU A 250 3.76 15.73 6.79
N MET A 251 2.68 15.70 6.02
CA MET A 251 1.80 14.55 5.90
C MET A 251 2.11 13.78 4.62
N THR A 252 2.35 12.47 4.74
CA THR A 252 2.67 11.60 3.61
C THR A 252 1.59 10.53 3.47
N ASP A 253 0.84 10.55 2.35
CA ASP A 253 -0.04 9.46 1.96
C ASP A 253 0.78 8.32 1.37
N THR A 254 0.40 7.08 1.70
CA THR A 254 1.09 5.87 1.25
C THR A 254 0.17 4.95 0.47
N VAL A 255 0.76 3.94 -0.16
CA VAL A 255 0.02 2.86 -0.82
C VAL A 255 -0.89 2.17 0.19
N GLY A 256 -2.15 1.92 -0.18
CA GLY A 256 -3.08 1.17 0.65
C GLY A 256 -2.65 -0.30 0.81
N PHE A 257 -2.82 -0.82 2.01
CA PHE A 257 -2.62 -2.25 2.29
C PHE A 257 -3.81 -3.07 1.79
N ILE A 258 -3.55 -4.35 1.52
CA ILE A 258 -4.56 -5.32 1.10
C ILE A 258 -4.21 -6.70 1.66
N ARG A 259 -5.21 -7.54 1.86
CA ARG A 259 -5.01 -8.95 2.28
C ARG A 259 -4.32 -9.75 1.17
N LYS A 260 -3.60 -10.81 1.56
CA LYS A 260 -2.89 -11.69 0.62
C LYS A 260 -1.92 -10.93 -0.31
N LEU A 261 -1.33 -9.81 0.16
CA LEU A 261 -0.31 -9.11 -0.63
C LEU A 261 0.92 -10.01 -0.81
N PRO A 262 1.30 -10.36 -2.03
CA PRO A 262 2.43 -11.26 -2.27
C PRO A 262 3.75 -10.69 -1.74
N HIS A 263 4.57 -11.50 -1.10
CA HIS A 263 5.85 -11.07 -0.50
C HIS A 263 6.78 -10.35 -1.50
N HIS A 264 6.79 -10.76 -2.75
CA HIS A 264 7.61 -10.11 -3.77
C HIS A 264 7.10 -8.70 -4.15
N LEU A 265 5.81 -8.41 -3.96
CA LEU A 265 5.25 -7.06 -4.08
C LEU A 265 5.61 -6.21 -2.86
N VAL A 266 5.51 -6.74 -1.64
CA VAL A 266 5.98 -6.05 -0.44
C VAL A 266 7.43 -5.62 -0.60
N GLU A 267 8.30 -6.53 -1.11
CA GLU A 267 9.71 -6.22 -1.37
C GLU A 267 9.90 -5.15 -2.46
N ALA A 268 9.08 -5.16 -3.51
CA ALA A 268 9.16 -4.18 -4.58
C ALA A 268 8.76 -2.78 -4.10
N PHE A 269 7.74 -2.68 -3.25
CA PHE A 269 7.23 -1.42 -2.69
C PHE A 269 7.82 -1.07 -1.32
N LYS A 270 8.79 -1.85 -0.83
CA LYS A 270 9.42 -1.62 0.46
C LYS A 270 9.90 -0.19 0.64
N SER A 271 10.53 0.40 -0.38
CA SER A 271 11.04 1.76 -0.31
C SER A 271 9.94 2.83 -0.21
N THR A 272 8.75 2.57 -0.75
CA THR A 272 7.57 3.43 -0.62
C THR A 272 6.95 3.29 0.77
N LEU A 273 6.85 2.06 1.27
CA LEU A 273 6.31 1.76 2.59
C LEU A 273 7.30 2.09 3.73
N GLU A 274 8.60 2.21 3.43
CA GLU A 274 9.63 2.64 4.40
C GLU A 274 9.42 4.07 4.90
N GLU A 275 8.61 4.91 4.24
CA GLU A 275 8.24 6.23 4.79
C GLU A 275 7.56 6.09 6.16
N ALA A 276 6.76 5.03 6.39
CA ALA A 276 6.17 4.75 7.69
C ALA A 276 7.23 4.45 8.78
N LYS A 277 8.31 3.76 8.42
CA LYS A 277 9.41 3.45 9.36
C LYS A 277 10.15 4.68 9.85
N TYR A 278 10.21 5.73 9.03
CA TYR A 278 10.99 6.94 9.34
C TYR A 278 10.09 8.13 9.68
N SER A 279 8.81 7.88 9.90
CA SER A 279 7.87 8.91 10.36
C SER A 279 7.96 9.09 11.88
N ASP A 280 7.67 10.31 12.32
CA ASP A 280 7.58 10.66 13.74
C ASP A 280 6.26 10.19 14.35
N LEU A 281 5.23 9.99 13.50
CA LEU A 281 3.90 9.53 13.87
C LEU A 281 3.29 8.75 12.70
N ILE A 282 2.63 7.66 13.01
CA ILE A 282 1.80 6.89 12.08
C ILE A 282 0.33 7.25 12.33
N LEU A 283 -0.35 7.69 11.27
CA LEU A 283 -1.80 7.87 11.26
C LEU A 283 -2.44 6.68 10.55
N HIS A 284 -2.99 5.75 11.33
CA HIS A 284 -3.68 4.58 10.82
C HIS A 284 -5.15 4.92 10.54
N VAL A 285 -5.52 5.00 9.27
CA VAL A 285 -6.89 5.27 8.81
C VAL A 285 -7.62 3.96 8.58
N VAL A 286 -8.74 3.79 9.27
CA VAL A 286 -9.57 2.58 9.24
C VAL A 286 -10.97 2.94 8.77
N ASP A 287 -11.52 2.19 7.84
CA ASP A 287 -12.93 2.32 7.43
C ASP A 287 -13.82 1.73 8.53
N ALA A 288 -14.46 2.60 9.32
CA ALA A 288 -15.31 2.20 10.43
C ALA A 288 -16.58 1.45 9.96
N SER A 289 -17.04 1.72 8.75
CA SER A 289 -18.24 1.11 8.18
C SER A 289 -18.01 -0.31 7.66
N ASN A 290 -16.74 -0.71 7.49
CA ASN A 290 -16.43 -2.03 6.97
C ASN A 290 -16.60 -3.12 8.07
N PRO A 291 -17.40 -4.16 7.84
CA PRO A 291 -17.61 -5.23 8.83
C PRO A 291 -16.33 -6.05 9.13
N GLN A 292 -15.33 -5.98 8.25
CA GLN A 292 -14.04 -6.69 8.40
C GLN A 292 -12.91 -5.78 8.92
N LYS A 293 -13.24 -4.62 9.51
CA LYS A 293 -12.25 -3.63 9.96
C LYS A 293 -11.17 -4.21 10.88
N GLU A 294 -11.51 -5.12 11.78
CA GLU A 294 -10.54 -5.75 12.68
C GLU A 294 -9.51 -6.59 11.91
N LYS A 295 -9.95 -7.40 10.94
CA LYS A 295 -9.06 -8.19 10.07
C LYS A 295 -8.18 -7.28 9.19
N GLN A 296 -8.73 -6.16 8.72
CA GLN A 296 -7.99 -5.17 7.94
C GLN A 296 -6.93 -4.46 8.80
N MET A 297 -7.28 -4.10 10.04
CA MET A 297 -6.33 -3.52 11.00
C MET A 297 -5.18 -4.48 11.30
N GLU A 298 -5.47 -5.76 11.54
CA GLU A 298 -4.46 -6.79 11.79
C GLU A 298 -3.49 -6.90 10.60
N ALA A 299 -4.00 -6.95 9.36
CA ALA A 299 -3.18 -7.00 8.15
C ALA A 299 -2.25 -5.77 8.01
N VAL A 300 -2.72 -4.58 8.40
CA VAL A 300 -1.90 -3.36 8.43
C VAL A 300 -0.81 -3.47 9.48
N TYR A 301 -1.13 -3.89 10.71
CA TYR A 301 -0.16 -4.04 11.79
C TYR A 301 0.92 -5.09 11.47
N ASP A 302 0.53 -6.23 10.90
CA ASP A 302 1.48 -7.25 10.45
C ASP A 302 2.45 -6.71 9.42
N THR A 303 1.95 -5.91 8.48
CA THR A 303 2.81 -5.29 7.47
C THR A 303 3.74 -4.24 8.07
N LEU A 304 3.26 -3.38 8.98
CA LEU A 304 4.09 -2.41 9.70
C LEU A 304 5.20 -3.10 10.50
N LYS A 305 4.89 -4.22 11.15
CA LYS A 305 5.87 -5.06 11.85
C LYS A 305 6.94 -5.63 10.92
N GLN A 306 6.55 -6.15 9.76
CA GLN A 306 7.48 -6.66 8.74
C GLN A 306 8.41 -5.56 8.20
N LEU A 307 7.93 -4.31 8.14
CA LEU A 307 8.70 -3.14 7.72
C LEU A 307 9.61 -2.58 8.83
N GLY A 308 9.44 -3.02 10.09
CA GLY A 308 10.12 -2.48 11.25
C GLY A 308 9.68 -1.05 11.59
N ALA A 309 8.41 -0.74 11.38
CA ALA A 309 7.77 0.56 11.65
C ALA A 309 6.94 0.54 12.95
N ASN A 310 7.16 -0.42 13.82
CA ASN A 310 6.40 -0.64 15.06
C ASN A 310 6.88 0.19 16.26
N GLU A 311 7.92 1.02 16.10
CA GLU A 311 8.46 1.87 17.18
C GLU A 311 7.83 3.28 17.18
N SER A 312 7.24 3.71 16.08
CA SER A 312 6.59 5.02 15.98
C SER A 312 5.23 5.00 16.68
N PRO A 313 4.84 6.08 17.39
CA PRO A 313 3.51 6.19 17.97
C PRO A 313 2.44 6.13 16.88
N ILE A 314 1.28 5.55 17.21
CA ILE A 314 0.19 5.35 16.26
C ILE A 314 -1.06 6.08 16.78
N ILE A 315 -1.70 6.84 15.89
CA ILE A 315 -3.09 7.31 16.07
C ILE A 315 -3.97 6.52 15.13
N THR A 316 -5.03 5.92 15.64
CA THR A 316 -6.04 5.27 14.79
C THR A 316 -7.22 6.21 14.57
N ALA A 317 -7.43 6.58 13.32
CA ALA A 317 -8.54 7.36 12.85
C ALA A 317 -9.59 6.44 12.20
N PHE A 318 -10.69 6.19 12.92
CA PHE A 318 -11.83 5.48 12.37
C PHE A 318 -12.63 6.43 11.47
N ASN A 319 -12.44 6.27 10.17
CA ASN A 319 -13.03 7.08 9.12
C ASN A 319 -14.39 6.53 8.66
N LYS A 320 -15.12 7.34 7.91
CA LYS A 320 -16.45 7.04 7.35
C LYS A 320 -17.52 6.82 8.43
N ILE A 321 -17.41 7.53 9.56
CA ILE A 321 -18.41 7.42 10.64
C ILE A 321 -19.81 7.90 10.20
N ASP A 322 -19.89 8.70 9.16
CA ASP A 322 -21.12 9.12 8.50
C ASP A 322 -21.93 7.95 7.90
N LEU A 323 -21.31 6.80 7.70
CA LEU A 323 -21.95 5.57 7.24
C LEU A 323 -22.36 4.63 8.38
N LEU A 324 -22.02 4.93 9.63
CA LEU A 324 -22.35 4.10 10.78
C LEU A 324 -23.81 4.29 11.21
N ASN A 325 -24.48 3.21 11.48
CA ASN A 325 -25.82 3.17 12.07
C ASN A 325 -25.71 3.00 13.59
N GLY A 326 -25.48 4.07 14.34
CA GLY A 326 -25.47 4.06 15.81
C GLY A 326 -24.09 4.25 16.46
N ASP A 327 -24.05 4.13 17.80
CA ASP A 327 -22.85 4.33 18.63
C ASP A 327 -22.06 3.01 18.78
N GLU A 328 -21.38 2.62 17.72
CA GLU A 328 -20.46 1.49 17.79
C GLU A 328 -19.20 1.84 18.60
N ILE A 329 -18.77 0.93 19.50
CA ILE A 329 -17.56 1.11 20.28
C ILE A 329 -16.36 0.75 19.40
N LEU A 330 -15.64 1.77 18.95
CA LEU A 330 -14.42 1.65 18.15
C LEU A 330 -13.20 1.72 19.08
N LYS A 331 -12.35 0.69 19.07
CA LYS A 331 -11.17 0.57 19.94
C LYS A 331 -9.97 0.06 19.14
N ASP A 332 -8.80 0.53 19.54
CA ASP A 332 -7.53 0.02 19.08
C ASP A 332 -6.54 0.04 20.26
N SER A 333 -6.13 -1.15 20.70
CA SER A 333 -5.20 -1.32 21.83
C SER A 333 -3.75 -1.02 21.46
N ASN A 334 -3.43 -0.96 20.17
CA ASN A 334 -2.08 -0.70 19.68
C ASN A 334 -1.81 0.80 19.44
N ALA A 335 -2.87 1.63 19.48
CA ALA A 335 -2.78 3.05 19.24
C ALA A 335 -2.65 3.85 20.54
N GLU A 336 -1.88 4.96 20.53
CA GLU A 336 -1.83 5.92 21.64
C GLU A 336 -3.09 6.77 21.76
N ALA A 337 -3.78 6.97 20.65
CA ALA A 337 -5.05 7.67 20.61
C ALA A 337 -5.97 7.10 19.51
N VAL A 338 -7.26 7.18 19.75
CA VAL A 338 -8.31 6.78 18.82
C VAL A 338 -9.22 7.97 18.58
N VAL A 339 -9.47 8.29 17.31
CA VAL A 339 -10.34 9.39 16.90
C VAL A 339 -11.37 8.89 15.90
N ARG A 340 -12.59 9.37 16.00
CA ARG A 340 -13.69 9.09 15.06
C ARG A 340 -13.79 10.25 14.08
N ILE A 341 -13.74 9.98 12.78
CA ILE A 341 -13.74 11.02 11.74
C ILE A 341 -14.64 10.67 10.56
N SER A 342 -15.08 11.71 9.85
CA SER A 342 -15.51 11.61 8.47
C SER A 342 -14.64 12.51 7.61
N GLY A 343 -13.68 11.93 6.89
CA GLY A 343 -12.81 12.67 5.98
C GLY A 343 -13.58 13.36 4.85
N LYS A 344 -14.78 12.88 4.52
CA LYS A 344 -15.68 13.47 3.53
C LYS A 344 -16.36 14.73 4.06
N ASN A 345 -16.84 14.71 5.28
CA ASN A 345 -17.65 15.78 5.87
C ASN A 345 -16.82 16.72 6.76
N GLY A 346 -15.58 16.36 7.09
CA GLY A 346 -14.72 17.11 8.02
C GLY A 346 -15.05 16.87 9.50
N GLU A 347 -15.98 15.98 9.83
CA GLU A 347 -16.33 15.68 11.22
C GLU A 347 -15.16 15.01 11.95
N GLY A 348 -14.82 15.48 13.16
CA GLY A 348 -13.76 14.95 14.00
C GLY A 348 -12.33 15.24 13.52
N THR A 349 -12.16 15.94 12.39
CA THR A 349 -10.83 16.23 11.83
C THR A 349 -10.04 17.21 12.70
N ASP A 350 -10.69 18.19 13.34
CA ASP A 350 -10.02 19.11 14.28
C ASP A 350 -9.49 18.35 15.50
N GLN A 351 -10.28 17.41 16.05
CA GLN A 351 -9.85 16.56 17.17
C GLN A 351 -8.65 15.68 16.76
N LEU A 352 -8.62 15.20 15.52
CA LEU A 352 -7.49 14.44 15.00
C LEU A 352 -6.22 15.30 14.96
N LEU A 353 -6.29 16.54 14.48
CA LEU A 353 -5.16 17.47 14.46
C LEU A 353 -4.66 17.79 15.86
N GLU A 354 -5.55 18.00 16.83
CA GLU A 354 -5.19 18.20 18.24
C GLU A 354 -4.45 16.99 18.82
N GLN A 355 -4.88 15.75 18.51
CA GLN A 355 -4.18 14.56 18.98
C GLN A 355 -2.81 14.39 18.31
N ILE A 356 -2.68 14.70 17.02
CA ILE A 356 -1.40 14.71 16.31
C ILE A 356 -0.44 15.70 17.00
N GLU A 357 -0.89 16.94 17.25
CA GLU A 357 -0.09 17.96 17.89
C GLU A 357 0.36 17.52 19.31
N LYS A 358 -0.56 16.98 20.10
CA LYS A 358 -0.29 16.51 21.47
C LYS A 358 0.75 15.38 21.51
N ILE A 359 0.69 14.42 20.58
CA ILE A 359 1.66 13.31 20.54
C ILE A 359 3.02 13.81 20.06
N LEU A 360 3.06 14.66 19.04
CA LEU A 360 4.32 15.27 18.58
C LEU A 360 4.97 16.17 19.63
N GLN A 361 4.18 16.84 20.47
CA GLN A 361 4.69 17.63 21.61
C GLN A 361 5.34 16.74 22.67
N LYS A 362 4.77 15.56 22.98
CA LYS A 362 5.37 14.63 23.95
C LYS A 362 6.80 14.17 23.59
N GLN A 363 7.13 14.20 22.30
CA GLN A 363 8.48 13.83 21.82
C GLN A 363 9.49 14.97 21.98
N LYS A 364 9.03 16.20 22.25
CA LYS A 364 9.85 17.40 22.44
C LYS A 364 10.12 17.65 23.91
N LEU A 365 11.14 18.44 24.16
CA LEU A 365 11.45 18.93 25.48
C LEU A 365 10.79 20.29 25.68
N TYR A 366 10.12 20.45 26.81
CA TYR A 366 9.68 21.79 27.25
C TYR A 366 10.87 22.57 27.74
N LEU A 367 11.05 23.77 27.22
CA LEU A 367 12.10 24.69 27.57
C LEU A 367 11.48 25.98 28.11
N GLU A 368 11.88 26.39 29.29
CA GLU A 368 11.58 27.69 29.90
C GLU A 368 12.90 28.33 30.30
N LYS A 369 13.30 29.40 29.61
CA LYS A 369 14.61 30.00 29.82
C LYS A 369 14.63 31.49 29.48
N LEU A 370 15.38 32.26 30.28
CA LEU A 370 15.73 33.62 29.98
C LEU A 370 17.07 33.68 29.22
N TYR A 371 17.07 34.24 28.04
CA TYR A 371 18.24 34.44 27.20
C TYR A 371 18.70 35.87 27.23
N GLY A 372 20.01 36.11 27.35
CA GLY A 372 20.56 37.45 27.21
C GLY A 372 20.37 37.97 25.76
N TYR A 373 20.27 39.27 25.58
CA TYR A 373 20.09 39.88 24.25
C TYR A 373 21.19 39.50 23.23
N GLN A 374 22.39 39.16 23.71
CA GLN A 374 23.49 38.68 22.89
C GLN A 374 23.26 37.24 22.34
N GLU A 375 22.34 36.51 22.94
CA GLU A 375 21.98 35.13 22.56
C GLU A 375 20.78 35.05 21.59
N ALA A 376 20.36 36.15 20.98
CA ALA A 376 19.23 36.21 20.04
C ALA A 376 19.30 35.17 18.93
N GLY A 377 20.52 34.73 18.53
CA GLY A 377 20.71 33.63 17.56
C GLY A 377 20.15 32.28 18.04
N LYS A 378 20.16 32.01 19.34
CA LYS A 378 19.56 30.79 19.92
C LYS A 378 18.03 30.85 19.86
N ILE A 379 17.45 32.01 20.10
CA ILE A 379 16.00 32.23 19.99
C ILE A 379 15.55 32.03 18.53
N GLN A 380 16.38 32.49 17.57
CA GLN A 380 16.08 32.25 16.16
C GLN A 380 16.08 30.74 15.80
N LEU A 381 16.99 29.96 16.41
CA LEU A 381 16.96 28.49 16.27
C LEU A 381 15.69 27.88 16.88
N ILE A 382 15.26 28.37 18.04
CA ILE A 382 14.01 27.92 18.66
C ILE A 382 12.81 28.26 17.78
N ARG A 383 12.76 29.46 17.20
CA ARG A 383 11.68 29.86 16.26
C ARG A 383 11.65 29.01 14.99
N SER A 384 12.80 28.62 14.47
CA SER A 384 12.89 27.88 13.22
C SER A 384 12.70 26.37 13.36
N HIS A 385 12.99 25.79 14.54
CA HIS A 385 13.01 24.32 14.74
C HIS A 385 12.11 23.86 15.89
N GLY A 386 11.73 24.77 16.79
CA GLY A 386 10.85 24.49 17.92
C GLY A 386 9.42 25.02 17.69
N GLN A 387 8.60 24.86 18.71
CA GLN A 387 7.28 25.48 18.80
C GLN A 387 7.36 26.53 19.90
N LEU A 388 7.38 27.81 19.52
CA LEU A 388 7.45 28.92 20.44
C LEU A 388 6.06 29.14 21.05
N LEU A 389 5.93 29.02 22.38
CA LEU A 389 4.70 29.25 23.11
C LEU A 389 4.59 30.70 23.59
N LYS A 390 5.72 31.21 24.10
CA LYS A 390 5.76 32.56 24.68
C LYS A 390 7.14 33.18 24.46
N GLU A 391 7.14 34.47 24.14
CA GLU A 391 8.35 35.29 24.04
C GLU A 391 8.07 36.65 24.67
N GLU A 392 8.78 37.00 25.72
CA GLU A 392 8.65 38.27 26.43
C GLU A 392 10.01 38.96 26.52
N TYR A 393 10.04 40.21 26.08
CA TYR A 393 11.20 41.07 26.23
C TYR A 393 11.18 41.68 27.64
N ARG A 394 12.14 41.36 28.48
CA ARG A 394 12.31 41.84 29.85
C ARG A 394 13.58 42.67 29.97
N ASP A 395 13.73 43.47 31.03
CA ASP A 395 14.90 44.34 31.23
C ASP A 395 16.23 43.57 31.23
N ASP A 396 16.23 42.32 31.69
CA ASP A 396 17.38 41.45 31.85
C ASP A 396 17.59 40.43 30.70
N GLY A 397 16.68 40.45 29.70
CA GLY A 397 16.78 39.56 28.53
C GLY A 397 15.45 39.23 27.88
N ILE A 398 15.46 38.16 27.08
CA ILE A 398 14.30 37.64 26.38
C ILE A 398 13.88 36.33 27.03
N TYR A 399 12.72 36.33 27.68
CA TYR A 399 12.12 35.13 28.27
C TYR A 399 11.40 34.32 27.19
N VAL A 400 11.69 33.02 27.13
CA VAL A 400 11.17 32.10 26.11
C VAL A 400 10.59 30.87 26.76
N GLU A 401 9.35 30.53 26.39
CA GLU A 401 8.75 29.23 26.62
C GLU A 401 8.55 28.55 25.27
N ALA A 402 9.06 27.34 25.10
CA ALA A 402 8.98 26.63 23.84
C ALA A 402 9.05 25.10 24.01
N TYR A 403 8.47 24.37 23.07
CA TYR A 403 8.78 22.96 22.87
C TYR A 403 9.87 22.84 21.81
N ILE A 404 10.94 22.12 22.13
CA ILE A 404 12.12 21.97 21.28
C ILE A 404 12.45 20.52 21.00
N PRO A 405 12.91 20.17 19.78
CA PRO A 405 13.48 18.87 19.50
C PRO A 405 14.71 18.58 20.40
N LYS A 406 14.86 17.33 20.83
CA LYS A 406 15.99 16.92 21.71
C LYS A 406 17.35 17.21 21.08
N GLU A 407 17.44 17.15 19.77
CA GLU A 407 18.64 17.31 18.95
C GLU A 407 19.22 18.72 19.02
N ILE A 408 18.37 19.75 19.20
CA ILE A 408 18.84 21.14 19.23
C ILE A 408 19.17 21.63 20.66
N LEU A 409 18.86 20.83 21.70
CA LEU A 409 19.08 21.23 23.08
C LEU A 409 20.53 21.65 23.37
N GLY A 410 21.50 20.98 22.75
CA GLY A 410 22.92 21.31 22.90
C GLY A 410 23.38 22.59 22.18
N SER A 411 22.53 23.17 21.34
CA SER A 411 22.84 24.36 20.50
C SER A 411 22.17 25.64 21.02
N ILE A 412 21.30 25.56 22.06
CA ILE A 412 20.50 26.66 22.61
C ILE A 412 20.77 26.97 24.09
#